data_ca8deec79cbf7058a8f21dc083b70c2f
#
_entry.id   ca8deec79cbf7058a8f21dc083b70c2f
#
_cell.length_a   1.000
_cell.length_b   1.000
_cell.length_c   1.000
_cell.angle_alpha   90.00
_cell.angle_beta   90.00
_cell.angle_gamma   90.00
#
_symmetry.space_group_name_H-M   'P 1'
#
loop_
_entity.id
_entity.type
_entity.pdbx_description
1 polymer ?
#
loop_
_entity_poly.entity_id
_entity_poly.type
_entity_poly.pdbx_seq_one_letter_code
_entity_poly.pdbx_strand_id
1 'polypeptide(L)'
;KRIGAGDPPMLCHGPATARRLGIDPFPANDLLELFAFVRPAAFCIPTPRGLADALGLDSGTDGPPALAAAVLILRRASIRLLSELSEESVGRPARRVAQAMMRGGWSWGATVLRALNVEPEEKMRAPANGLEVWREIPEWSEHAPPPPPGSASVDPAEARARLADLL
;
A
#
# COMPACT_ATOMS: atom_id res chain seq x y z
N LYS A 1 16.46 -7.50 23.74
CA LYS A 1 17.38 -6.63 22.99
C LYS A 1 16.55 -5.48 22.46
N ARG A 2 16.70 -4.26 23.00
CA ARG A 2 15.97 -3.08 22.51
C ARG A 2 16.42 -2.84 21.07
N ILE A 3 15.46 -2.76 20.13
CA ILE A 3 15.67 -2.15 18.83
C ILE A 3 15.92 -0.67 19.16
N GLY A 4 17.18 -0.23 18.98
CA GLY A 4 17.62 1.10 19.42
C GLY A 4 16.89 2.22 18.67
N ALA A 5 17.07 3.46 19.13
CA ALA A 5 16.56 4.69 18.51
C ALA A 5 17.33 5.02 17.20
N GLY A 6 17.46 4.04 16.31
CA GLY A 6 18.00 4.18 14.96
C GLY A 6 16.88 4.20 13.92
N ASP A 7 17.25 4.29 12.65
CA ASP A 7 16.29 4.18 11.54
C ASP A 7 15.49 2.87 11.65
N PRO A 8 14.17 2.91 11.37
CA PRO A 8 13.35 1.71 11.40
C PRO A 8 13.91 0.62 10.49
N PRO A 9 14.02 -0.65 10.98
CA PRO A 9 14.52 -1.74 10.16
C PRO A 9 13.60 -1.98 8.95
N MET A 10 14.21 -2.31 7.80
CA MET A 10 13.45 -2.70 6.61
C MET A 10 13.07 -4.18 6.71
N LEU A 11 11.78 -4.48 6.59
CA LEU A 11 11.21 -5.81 6.68
C LEU A 11 10.29 -6.10 5.49
N CYS A 12 10.09 -7.38 5.20
CA CYS A 12 9.07 -7.76 4.22
C CYS A 12 7.66 -7.49 4.75
N HIS A 13 7.37 -7.95 5.99
CA HIS A 13 6.08 -7.77 6.66
C HIS A 13 6.29 -7.65 8.17
N GLY A 14 6.11 -6.46 8.70
CA GLY A 14 6.34 -6.12 10.11
C GLY A 14 5.50 -6.95 11.08
N PRO A 15 4.15 -6.99 10.94
CA PRO A 15 3.28 -7.75 11.84
C PRO A 15 3.61 -9.24 11.90
N ALA A 16 3.90 -9.87 10.76
CA ALA A 16 4.29 -11.29 10.74
C ALA A 16 5.64 -11.52 11.40
N THR A 17 6.57 -10.58 11.23
CA THR A 17 7.90 -10.65 11.88
C THR A 17 7.78 -10.52 13.40
N ALA A 18 7.03 -9.54 13.90
CA ALA A 18 6.78 -9.36 15.33
C ALA A 18 6.16 -10.61 15.95
N ARG A 19 5.13 -11.17 15.30
CA ARG A 19 4.47 -12.41 15.75
C ARG A 19 5.43 -13.60 15.81
N ARG A 20 6.29 -13.77 14.80
CA ARG A 20 7.28 -14.88 14.78
C ARG A 20 8.35 -14.73 15.85
N LEU A 21 8.70 -13.49 16.20
CA LEU A 21 9.67 -13.20 17.24
C LEU A 21 9.06 -13.23 18.64
N GLY A 22 7.74 -13.32 18.78
CA GLY A 22 7.03 -13.26 20.06
C GLY A 22 7.20 -11.92 20.78
N ILE A 23 7.26 -10.82 20.03
CA ILE A 23 7.43 -9.46 20.56
C ILE A 23 6.27 -8.57 20.11
N ASP A 24 6.07 -7.47 20.83
CA ASP A 24 5.10 -6.45 20.44
C ASP A 24 5.44 -5.82 19.08
N PRO A 25 4.44 -5.31 18.35
CA PRO A 25 4.65 -4.54 17.14
C PRO A 25 5.62 -3.37 17.39
N PHE A 26 6.51 -3.15 16.45
CA PHE A 26 7.54 -2.11 16.53
C PHE A 26 7.63 -1.34 15.20
N PRO A 27 8.09 -0.10 15.21
CA PRO A 27 8.27 0.68 13.99
C PRO A 27 9.24 -0.03 13.04
N ALA A 28 8.80 -0.22 11.80
CA ALA A 28 9.59 -0.84 10.74
C ALA A 28 9.23 -0.24 9.38
N ASN A 29 10.16 -0.24 8.46
CA ASN A 29 9.91 0.03 7.06
C ASN A 29 9.38 -1.25 6.40
N ASP A 30 8.05 -1.44 6.47
CA ASP A 30 7.35 -2.59 5.93
C ASP A 30 7.22 -2.46 4.41
N LEU A 31 7.79 -3.40 3.66
CA LEU A 31 7.77 -3.34 2.20
C LEU A 31 6.42 -3.70 1.58
N LEU A 32 5.58 -4.48 2.27
CA LEU A 32 4.21 -4.71 1.78
C LEU A 32 3.36 -3.46 1.88
N GLU A 33 3.55 -2.64 2.92
CA GLU A 33 2.89 -1.33 3.00
C GLU A 33 3.32 -0.41 1.85
N LEU A 34 4.62 -0.36 1.54
CA LEU A 34 5.12 0.40 0.41
C LEU A 34 4.60 -0.15 -0.92
N PHE A 35 4.57 -1.47 -1.08
CA PHE A 35 4.02 -2.13 -2.27
C PHE A 35 2.55 -1.77 -2.47
N ALA A 36 1.72 -1.89 -1.43
CA ALA A 36 0.31 -1.54 -1.48
C ALA A 36 0.08 -0.05 -1.78
N PHE A 37 0.97 0.82 -1.30
CA PHE A 37 0.92 2.24 -1.58
C PHE A 37 1.24 2.55 -3.06
N VAL A 38 2.25 1.90 -3.63
CA VAL A 38 2.71 2.16 -5.01
C VAL A 38 1.85 1.44 -6.05
N ARG A 39 1.41 0.23 -5.73
CA ARG A 39 0.61 -0.63 -6.60
C ARG A 39 -0.68 -1.07 -5.91
N PRO A 40 -1.61 -0.15 -5.64
CA PRO A 40 -2.89 -0.47 -5.03
C PRO A 40 -3.63 -1.51 -5.88
N ALA A 41 -4.35 -2.42 -5.23
CA ALA A 41 -5.08 -3.53 -5.86
C ALA A 41 -4.21 -4.60 -6.56
N ALA A 42 -2.88 -4.49 -6.53
CA ALA A 42 -2.01 -5.55 -7.01
C ALA A 42 -1.78 -6.62 -5.93
N PHE A 43 -1.80 -7.88 -6.34
CA PHE A 43 -1.53 -9.00 -5.43
C PHE A 43 -0.02 -9.22 -5.27
N CYS A 44 0.40 -9.49 -4.04
CA CYS A 44 1.76 -9.89 -3.72
C CYS A 44 1.75 -10.95 -2.60
N ILE A 45 2.50 -12.02 -2.78
CA ILE A 45 2.73 -12.99 -1.70
C ILE A 45 3.64 -12.31 -0.65
N PRO A 46 3.29 -12.35 0.67
CA PRO A 46 4.01 -11.62 1.72
C PRO A 46 5.36 -12.26 2.09
N THR A 47 6.21 -12.46 1.11
CA THR A 47 7.57 -13.01 1.24
C THR A 47 8.54 -12.21 0.37
N PRO A 48 9.85 -12.22 0.68
CA PRO A 48 10.85 -11.57 -0.19
C PRO A 48 10.78 -12.07 -1.65
N ARG A 49 10.59 -13.38 -1.85
CA ARG A 49 10.41 -13.96 -3.18
C ARG A 49 9.13 -13.46 -3.86
N GLY A 50 8.01 -13.46 -3.14
CA GLY A 50 6.74 -12.96 -3.69
C GLY A 50 6.81 -11.49 -4.10
N LEU A 51 7.56 -10.65 -3.35
CA LEU A 51 7.87 -9.29 -3.75
C LEU A 51 8.72 -9.25 -5.03
N ALA A 52 9.74 -10.10 -5.12
CA ALA A 52 10.57 -10.19 -6.32
C ALA A 52 9.73 -10.58 -7.54
N ASP A 53 8.91 -11.62 -7.43
CA ASP A 53 8.03 -12.11 -8.49
C ASP A 53 7.04 -11.01 -8.95
N ALA A 54 6.38 -10.33 -7.99
CA ALA A 54 5.42 -9.26 -8.28
C ALA A 54 6.05 -8.03 -8.94
N LEU A 55 7.36 -7.80 -8.72
CA LEU A 55 8.12 -6.68 -9.28
C LEU A 55 8.96 -7.04 -10.50
N GLY A 56 8.96 -8.31 -10.93
CA GLY A 56 9.80 -8.80 -12.02
C GLY A 56 11.29 -8.74 -11.70
N LEU A 57 11.65 -8.92 -10.42
CA LEU A 57 13.04 -8.94 -9.95
C LEU A 57 13.56 -10.39 -9.92
N ASP A 58 14.83 -10.55 -10.23
CA ASP A 58 15.49 -11.85 -10.09
C ASP A 58 15.57 -12.25 -8.60
N SER A 59 14.95 -13.36 -8.25
CA SER A 59 14.97 -13.95 -6.90
C SER A 59 16.11 -14.98 -6.70
N GLY A 60 16.81 -15.32 -7.74
CA GLY A 60 18.08 -16.09 -7.74
C GLY A 60 17.92 -17.61 -7.73
N THR A 61 17.06 -18.23 -6.93
CA THR A 61 16.98 -19.70 -6.80
C THR A 61 15.56 -20.18 -6.55
N ASP A 62 15.30 -21.45 -6.93
CA ASP A 62 14.07 -22.15 -6.56
C ASP A 62 14.11 -22.50 -5.06
N GLY A 63 13.30 -21.84 -4.27
CA GLY A 63 13.20 -22.05 -2.83
C GLY A 63 13.24 -20.75 -2.00
N PRO A 64 13.13 -20.84 -0.66
CA PRO A 64 13.25 -19.67 0.17
C PRO A 64 14.69 -19.11 0.08
N PRO A 65 14.83 -17.78 -0.17
CA PRO A 65 16.16 -17.20 -0.32
C PRO A 65 16.92 -17.24 1.01
N ALA A 66 18.25 -17.46 0.94
CA ALA A 66 19.14 -17.26 2.08
C ALA A 66 19.00 -15.81 2.60
N LEU A 67 19.33 -15.57 3.87
CA LEU A 67 19.16 -14.27 4.51
C LEU A 67 19.80 -13.11 3.70
N ALA A 68 21.03 -13.32 3.21
CA ALA A 68 21.71 -12.30 2.39
C ALA A 68 20.97 -11.99 1.08
N ALA A 69 20.46 -13.01 0.40
CA ALA A 69 19.66 -12.85 -0.82
C ALA A 69 18.31 -12.15 -0.51
N ALA A 70 17.66 -12.53 0.59
CA ALA A 70 16.44 -11.86 1.02
C ALA A 70 16.66 -10.36 1.26
N VAL A 71 17.73 -9.97 1.93
CA VAL A 71 18.09 -8.55 2.15
C VAL A 71 18.30 -7.81 0.84
N LEU A 72 18.99 -8.43 -0.13
CA LEU A 72 19.21 -7.83 -1.46
C LEU A 72 17.89 -7.67 -2.22
N ILE A 73 17.01 -8.65 -2.16
CA ILE A 73 15.66 -8.57 -2.76
C ILE A 73 14.88 -7.41 -2.15
N LEU A 74 14.81 -7.31 -0.82
CA LEU A 74 14.08 -6.23 -0.16
C LEU A 74 14.64 -4.85 -0.55
N ARG A 75 15.97 -4.72 -0.63
CA ARG A 75 16.60 -3.48 -1.08
C ARG A 75 16.26 -3.14 -2.53
N ARG A 76 16.33 -4.12 -3.45
CA ARG A 76 15.96 -3.90 -4.86
C ARG A 76 14.47 -3.56 -5.01
N ALA A 77 13.62 -4.24 -4.26
CA ALA A 77 12.19 -3.99 -4.24
C ALA A 77 11.87 -2.56 -3.77
N SER A 78 12.51 -2.08 -2.69
CA SER A 78 12.31 -0.70 -2.22
C SER A 78 12.74 0.33 -3.26
N ILE A 79 13.90 0.13 -3.89
CA ILE A 79 14.40 1.03 -4.95
C ILE A 79 13.42 1.04 -6.13
N ARG A 80 12.96 -0.13 -6.58
CA ARG A 80 12.03 -0.25 -7.70
C ARG A 80 10.72 0.46 -7.41
N LEU A 81 10.11 0.22 -6.26
CA LEU A 81 8.86 0.87 -5.87
C LEU A 81 9.01 2.39 -5.73
N LEU A 82 10.10 2.86 -5.12
CA LEU A 82 10.33 4.30 -5.00
C LEU A 82 10.60 4.97 -6.35
N SER A 83 11.23 4.28 -7.31
CA SER A 83 11.42 4.82 -8.65
C SER A 83 10.11 4.97 -9.44
N GLU A 84 9.14 4.08 -9.23
CA GLU A 84 7.82 4.18 -9.85
C GLU A 84 7.04 5.42 -9.39
N LEU A 85 7.28 5.89 -8.18
CA LEU A 85 6.64 7.10 -7.66
C LEU A 85 7.14 8.39 -8.35
N SER A 86 8.31 8.37 -8.97
CA SER A 86 8.84 9.52 -9.70
C SER A 86 8.16 9.72 -11.06
N GLU A 87 7.36 8.77 -11.52
CA GLU A 87 6.57 8.88 -12.75
C GLU A 87 5.41 9.87 -12.55
N GLU A 88 5.25 10.80 -13.48
CA GLU A 88 4.33 11.95 -13.33
C GLU A 88 2.86 11.55 -13.19
N SER A 89 2.46 10.42 -13.75
CA SER A 89 1.09 9.88 -13.69
C SER A 89 0.67 9.42 -12.29
N VAL A 90 1.62 8.97 -11.48
CA VAL A 90 1.39 8.45 -10.12
C VAL A 90 1.54 9.54 -9.06
N GLY A 91 2.33 10.57 -9.36
CA GLY A 91 2.84 11.50 -8.35
C GLY A 91 1.82 12.40 -7.68
N ARG A 92 0.79 12.88 -8.34
CA ARG A 92 -0.11 13.91 -7.78
C ARG A 92 -1.05 13.39 -6.70
N PRO A 93 -1.87 12.36 -6.94
CA PRO A 93 -2.73 11.80 -5.89
C PRO A 93 -1.91 11.17 -4.75
N ALA A 94 -0.80 10.50 -5.08
CA ALA A 94 0.07 9.87 -4.10
C ALA A 94 0.66 10.85 -3.07
N ARG A 95 0.92 12.10 -3.43
CA ARG A 95 1.46 13.13 -2.51
C ARG A 95 0.58 13.36 -1.29
N ARG A 96 -0.71 13.59 -1.51
CA ARG A 96 -1.65 13.88 -0.41
C ARG A 96 -1.84 12.66 0.49
N VAL A 97 -1.91 11.47 -0.10
CA VAL A 97 -1.97 10.21 0.65
C VAL A 97 -0.73 10.03 1.50
N ALA A 98 0.46 10.19 0.92
CA ALA A 98 1.73 10.06 1.64
C ALA A 98 1.84 11.06 2.81
N GLN A 99 1.39 12.31 2.61
CA GLN A 99 1.36 13.32 3.67
C GLN A 99 0.43 12.91 4.82
N ALA A 100 -0.76 12.41 4.51
CA ALA A 100 -1.71 11.95 5.52
C ALA A 100 -1.17 10.75 6.29
N MET A 101 -0.62 9.75 5.58
CA MET A 101 -0.04 8.55 6.19
C MET A 101 1.20 8.87 7.04
N MET A 102 2.07 9.78 6.58
CA MET A 102 3.23 10.23 7.35
C MET A 102 2.81 10.86 8.68
N ARG A 103 1.75 11.66 8.71
CA ARG A 103 1.22 12.21 9.97
C ARG A 103 0.64 11.15 10.88
N GLY A 104 0.11 10.06 10.32
CA GLY A 104 -0.33 8.88 11.04
C GLY A 104 0.82 8.00 11.54
N GLY A 105 2.09 8.40 11.32
CA GLY A 105 3.26 7.66 11.79
C GLY A 105 3.77 6.61 10.80
N TRP A 106 3.37 6.67 9.54
CA TRP A 106 3.88 5.74 8.52
C TRP A 106 5.38 5.93 8.30
N SER A 107 6.16 4.88 8.53
CA SER A 107 7.63 4.94 8.53
C SER A 107 8.23 5.29 7.16
N TRP A 108 7.56 4.92 6.06
CA TRP A 108 7.97 5.26 4.70
C TRP A 108 7.67 6.72 4.31
N GLY A 109 6.83 7.41 5.07
CA GLY A 109 6.28 8.71 4.68
C GLY A 109 7.33 9.71 4.21
N ALA A 110 8.38 9.94 4.98
CA ALA A 110 9.44 10.89 4.62
C ALA A 110 10.21 10.48 3.35
N THR A 111 10.46 9.17 3.17
CA THR A 111 11.18 8.64 2.01
C THR A 111 10.32 8.71 0.75
N VAL A 112 9.04 8.37 0.86
CA VAL A 112 8.06 8.47 -0.23
C VAL A 112 7.88 9.93 -0.67
N LEU A 113 7.71 10.86 0.26
CA LEU A 113 7.58 12.28 -0.10
C LEU A 113 8.84 12.84 -0.80
N ARG A 114 10.02 12.34 -0.42
CA ARG A 114 11.26 12.68 -1.12
C ARG A 114 11.27 12.10 -2.54
N ALA A 115 10.85 10.86 -2.73
CA ALA A 115 10.75 10.23 -4.05
C ALA A 115 9.73 10.95 -4.96
N LEU A 116 8.68 11.52 -4.37
CA LEU A 116 7.68 12.34 -5.06
C LEU A 116 8.11 13.79 -5.31
N ASN A 117 9.35 14.14 -4.98
CA ASN A 117 9.90 15.51 -5.11
C ASN A 117 9.04 16.56 -4.39
N VAL A 118 8.52 16.23 -3.22
CA VAL A 118 7.72 17.17 -2.41
C VAL A 118 8.65 18.04 -1.58
N GLU A 119 8.52 19.37 -1.75
CA GLU A 119 9.30 20.34 -1.01
C GLU A 119 9.04 20.25 0.52
N PRO A 120 10.03 20.58 1.38
CA PRO A 120 9.89 20.49 2.83
C PRO A 120 8.69 21.27 3.40
N GLU A 121 8.37 22.41 2.81
CA GLU A 121 7.25 23.26 3.23
C GLU A 121 5.89 22.66 2.88
N GLU A 122 5.79 21.95 1.75
CA GLU A 122 4.58 21.24 1.35
C GLU A 122 4.33 20.00 2.22
N LYS A 123 5.37 19.41 2.81
CA LYS A 123 5.24 18.23 3.70
C LYS A 123 4.37 18.52 4.92
N MET A 124 4.30 19.77 5.35
CA MET A 124 3.52 20.19 6.53
C MET A 124 2.04 20.48 6.20
N ARG A 125 1.69 20.68 4.92
CA ARG A 125 0.30 20.93 4.52
C ARG A 125 -0.48 19.61 4.49
N ALA A 126 -1.38 19.42 5.45
CA ALA A 126 -2.26 18.28 5.41
C ALA A 126 -3.46 18.52 4.51
N PRO A 127 -3.98 17.48 3.87
CA PRO A 127 -5.34 17.52 3.38
C PRO A 127 -6.30 17.81 4.56
N ALA A 128 -7.32 18.60 4.32
CA ALA A 128 -8.26 19.04 5.35
C ALA A 128 -9.06 17.87 5.96
N ASN A 129 -9.21 16.78 5.20
CA ASN A 129 -9.95 15.59 5.61
C ASN A 129 -9.25 14.33 5.05
N GLY A 130 -8.92 13.37 5.94
CA GLY A 130 -8.30 12.11 5.54
C GLY A 130 -9.14 11.26 4.59
N LEU A 131 -10.48 11.37 4.64
CA LEU A 131 -11.38 10.65 3.75
C LEU A 131 -11.35 11.19 2.31
N GLU A 132 -11.06 12.46 2.09
CA GLU A 132 -10.94 13.05 0.75
C GLU A 132 -9.75 12.50 -0.01
N VAL A 133 -8.70 12.09 0.72
CA VAL A 133 -7.49 11.52 0.14
C VAL A 133 -7.79 10.24 -0.64
N TRP A 134 -8.68 9.40 -0.14
CA TRP A 134 -9.06 8.14 -0.79
C TRP A 134 -9.84 8.32 -2.09
N ARG A 135 -10.55 9.44 -2.22
CA ARG A 135 -11.29 9.78 -3.45
C ARG A 135 -10.38 10.21 -4.60
N GLU A 136 -9.14 10.56 -4.30
CA GLU A 136 -8.16 10.99 -5.30
C GLU A 136 -7.32 9.85 -5.88
N ILE A 137 -7.47 8.63 -5.35
CA ILE A 137 -6.79 7.44 -5.87
C ILE A 137 -7.74 6.74 -6.86
N PRO A 138 -7.48 6.79 -8.17
CA PRO A 138 -8.36 6.22 -9.19
C PRO A 138 -8.64 4.73 -8.98
N GLU A 139 -7.64 3.99 -8.51
CA GLU A 139 -7.72 2.55 -8.25
C GLU A 139 -8.62 2.20 -7.05
N TRP A 140 -8.87 3.18 -6.19
CA TRP A 140 -9.74 3.05 -5.02
C TRP A 140 -11.07 3.81 -5.20
N SER A 141 -11.20 4.59 -6.28
CA SER A 141 -12.49 5.15 -6.62
C SER A 141 -13.38 4.00 -7.07
N GLU A 142 -14.29 3.60 -6.20
CA GLU A 142 -15.41 2.74 -6.57
C GLU A 142 -16.26 3.50 -7.60
N HIS A 143 -15.87 3.44 -8.84
CA HIS A 143 -16.80 3.65 -9.91
C HIS A 143 -17.71 2.43 -9.88
N ALA A 144 -18.87 2.61 -9.29
CA ALA A 144 -19.93 1.61 -9.45
C ALA A 144 -19.96 1.25 -10.94
N PRO A 145 -19.82 -0.02 -11.31
CA PRO A 145 -19.92 -0.39 -12.71
C PRO A 145 -21.23 0.17 -13.25
N PRO A 146 -21.27 0.66 -14.49
CA PRO A 146 -22.51 1.14 -15.07
C PRO A 146 -23.57 0.03 -14.89
N PRO A 147 -24.79 0.36 -14.46
CA PRO A 147 -25.81 -0.64 -14.27
C PRO A 147 -25.95 -1.46 -15.56
N PRO A 148 -26.11 -2.77 -15.48
CA PRO A 148 -26.24 -3.60 -16.65
C PRO A 148 -27.37 -3.06 -17.55
N PRO A 149 -27.21 -3.12 -18.88
CA PRO A 149 -28.22 -2.62 -19.81
C PRO A 149 -29.58 -3.21 -19.46
N GLY A 150 -30.59 -2.35 -19.24
CA GLY A 150 -31.94 -2.77 -18.88
C GLY A 150 -32.25 -2.90 -17.39
N SER A 151 -31.30 -2.58 -16.47
CA SER A 151 -31.58 -2.47 -15.05
C SER A 151 -32.29 -1.13 -14.77
N ALA A 152 -33.61 -1.11 -14.89
CA ALA A 152 -34.40 -0.03 -14.31
C ALA A 152 -34.34 -0.12 -12.78
N SER A 153 -34.31 1.03 -12.11
CA SER A 153 -34.42 1.08 -10.64
C SER A 153 -35.75 0.42 -10.25
N VAL A 154 -35.68 -0.65 -9.49
CA VAL A 154 -36.88 -1.34 -9.01
C VAL A 154 -37.50 -0.50 -7.91
N ASP A 155 -38.81 -0.26 -8.00
CA ASP A 155 -39.57 0.39 -6.93
C ASP A 155 -39.41 -0.43 -5.63
N PRO A 156 -39.02 0.21 -4.51
CA PRO A 156 -38.89 -0.48 -3.23
C PRO A 156 -40.12 -1.23 -2.74
N ALA A 157 -41.32 -0.78 -3.13
CA ALA A 157 -42.58 -1.46 -2.81
C ALA A 157 -42.75 -2.75 -3.64
N GLU A 158 -42.41 -2.72 -4.91
CA GLU A 158 -42.43 -3.89 -5.80
C GLU A 158 -41.37 -4.92 -5.37
N ALA A 159 -40.17 -4.46 -4.99
CA ALA A 159 -39.12 -5.35 -4.49
C ALA A 159 -39.55 -6.08 -3.21
N ARG A 160 -40.24 -5.41 -2.28
CA ARG A 160 -40.79 -6.03 -1.07
C ARG A 160 -41.91 -7.03 -1.37
N ALA A 161 -42.79 -6.73 -2.29
CA ALA A 161 -43.85 -7.64 -2.68
C ALA A 161 -43.26 -8.93 -3.28
N ARG A 162 -42.30 -8.82 -4.19
CA ARG A 162 -41.60 -9.99 -4.78
C ARG A 162 -40.84 -10.81 -3.76
N LEU A 163 -40.24 -10.17 -2.75
CA LEU A 163 -39.59 -10.88 -1.65
C LEU A 163 -40.59 -11.64 -0.77
N ALA A 164 -41.75 -11.05 -0.50
CA ALA A 164 -42.82 -11.70 0.27
C ALA A 164 -43.42 -12.93 -0.43
N ASP A 165 -43.46 -12.93 -1.77
CA ASP A 165 -43.91 -14.06 -2.57
C ASP A 165 -42.90 -15.23 -2.65
N LEU A 166 -41.67 -15.01 -2.22
CA LEU A 166 -40.58 -16.01 -2.24
C LEU A 166 -40.36 -16.65 -0.86
N LEU A 167 -40.99 -16.16 0.19
CA LEU A 167 -40.90 -16.66 1.58
C LEU A 167 -42.14 -17.42 2.00
#